data_b6fa78fe1eaed4bb93030ecd10a9a014
#
_entry.id   b6fa78fe1eaed4bb93030ecd10a9a014
#
_cell.length_a   1.000
_cell.length_b   1.000
_cell.length_c   1.000
_cell.angle_alpha   90.00
_cell.angle_beta   90.00
_cell.angle_gamma   90.00
#
_symmetry.space_group_name_H-M   'P 1'
#
loop_
_entity.id
_entity.type
_entity.pdbx_description
1 polymer ?
#
loop_
_entity_poly.entity_id
_entity_poly.type
_entity_poly.pdbx_seq_one_letter_code
_entity_poly.pdbx_strand_id
1 'polypeptide(L)'
;GMPYDCTRIMEIADRYAIPVVEDAAEGFGSRFKGQVLGTFGKFGVLSFNGNKMITTSGGGALICKDAESKNQIMWYATQAREAYPYYQHEAIGYNYRMSNICAGIGRGQMTVADKHIAHHRHVQALYKELLKDVEGVLLHEAPSADYDSNFWLCTITLDSSLRIKGQENAYKDVVRTAVGGAAGVIHAVDCATTDCQP
;
A
#
# COMPACT_ATOMS: atom_id res chain seq x y z
N GLY A 1 3.30 3.11 0.69
CA GLY A 1 4.52 2.35 0.98
C GLY A 1 5.23 2.80 2.25
N MET A 2 5.07 4.10 2.64
CA MET A 2 5.65 4.61 3.88
C MET A 2 4.90 4.05 5.10
N PRO A 3 5.61 3.50 6.11
CA PRO A 3 4.98 3.10 7.36
C PRO A 3 4.34 4.29 8.09
N TYR A 4 3.29 4.02 8.83
CA TYR A 4 2.74 4.94 9.83
C TYR A 4 3.41 4.69 11.19
N ASP A 5 3.18 5.56 12.19
CA ASP A 5 3.62 5.29 13.57
C ASP A 5 2.77 4.18 14.20
N CYS A 6 3.17 2.94 13.93
CA CYS A 6 2.46 1.76 14.40
C CYS A 6 2.42 1.70 15.94
N THR A 7 3.49 2.12 16.62
CA THR A 7 3.55 2.14 18.09
C THR A 7 2.44 3.02 18.64
N ARG A 8 2.34 4.25 18.12
CA ARG A 8 1.37 5.23 18.63
C ARG A 8 -0.08 4.81 18.36
N ILE A 9 -0.34 4.26 17.16
CA ILE A 9 -1.68 3.77 16.81
C ILE A 9 -2.07 2.59 17.70
N MET A 10 -1.17 1.63 17.91
CA MET A 10 -1.46 0.46 18.76
C MET A 10 -1.67 0.85 20.23
N GLU A 11 -0.88 1.78 20.78
CA GLU A 11 -1.08 2.32 22.13
C GLU A 11 -2.48 2.94 22.33
N ILE A 12 -2.94 3.69 21.31
CA ILE A 12 -4.28 4.30 21.36
C ILE A 12 -5.35 3.23 21.26
N ALA A 13 -5.21 2.31 20.30
CA ALA A 13 -6.17 1.24 20.07
C ALA A 13 -6.34 0.34 21.32
N ASP A 14 -5.23 -0.05 21.94
CA ASP A 14 -5.22 -0.87 23.14
C ASP A 14 -5.88 -0.15 24.33
N ARG A 15 -5.62 1.16 24.49
CA ARG A 15 -6.24 1.98 25.54
C ARG A 15 -7.77 1.96 25.48
N TYR A 16 -8.33 1.93 24.28
CA TYR A 16 -9.77 1.95 24.05
C TYR A 16 -10.35 0.58 23.68
N ALA A 17 -9.56 -0.49 23.73
CA ALA A 17 -9.94 -1.85 23.35
C ALA A 17 -10.54 -1.93 21.93
N ILE A 18 -9.99 -1.15 20.99
CA ILE A 18 -10.42 -1.10 19.60
C ILE A 18 -9.51 -2.01 18.75
N PRO A 19 -10.05 -3.00 18.04
CA PRO A 19 -9.25 -3.82 17.13
C PRO A 19 -8.78 -3.00 15.93
N VAL A 20 -7.51 -3.16 15.55
CA VAL A 20 -6.91 -2.50 14.38
C VAL A 20 -6.92 -3.45 13.19
N VAL A 21 -7.39 -2.98 12.06
CA VAL A 21 -7.21 -3.60 10.75
C VAL A 21 -6.25 -2.71 9.95
N GLU A 22 -5.11 -3.26 9.55
CA GLU A 22 -4.12 -2.54 8.76
C GLU A 22 -4.43 -2.66 7.27
N ASP A 23 -4.68 -1.55 6.60
CA ASP A 23 -4.60 -1.52 5.14
C ASP A 23 -3.13 -1.38 4.72
N ALA A 24 -2.46 -2.51 4.52
CA ALA A 24 -1.09 -2.59 4.05
C ALA A 24 -1.01 -2.89 2.54
N ALA A 25 -2.05 -2.52 1.78
CA ALA A 25 -2.13 -2.76 0.33
C ALA A 25 -0.94 -2.18 -0.45
N GLU A 26 -0.32 -1.13 0.07
CA GLU A 26 0.85 -0.45 -0.51
C GLU A 26 2.11 -0.63 0.35
N GLY A 27 1.93 -1.23 1.52
CA GLY A 27 2.99 -1.47 2.51
C GLY A 27 3.71 -2.81 2.38
N PHE A 28 3.50 -3.56 1.29
CA PHE A 28 4.13 -4.87 1.11
C PHE A 28 5.65 -4.80 1.27
N GLY A 29 6.18 -5.50 2.27
CA GLY A 29 7.61 -5.54 2.58
C GLY A 29 8.16 -4.32 3.32
N SER A 30 7.38 -3.24 3.50
CA SER A 30 7.75 -2.12 4.38
C SER A 30 7.75 -2.55 5.84
N ARG A 31 8.60 -1.89 6.64
CA ARG A 31 8.76 -2.22 8.06
C ARG A 31 8.72 -0.96 8.92
N PHE A 32 8.14 -1.09 10.10
CA PHE A 32 8.28 -0.10 11.17
C PHE A 32 9.00 -0.74 12.35
N LYS A 33 10.12 -0.16 12.76
CA LYS A 33 11.01 -0.72 13.82
C LYS A 33 11.33 -2.21 13.59
N GLY A 34 11.55 -2.58 12.32
CA GLY A 34 11.90 -3.95 11.92
C GLY A 34 10.71 -4.91 11.74
N GLN A 35 9.50 -4.57 12.21
CA GLN A 35 8.30 -5.39 12.03
C GLN A 35 7.59 -5.03 10.71
N VAL A 36 7.15 -6.03 9.96
CA VAL A 36 6.50 -5.87 8.65
C VAL A 36 5.11 -5.26 8.81
N LEU A 37 4.74 -4.30 7.95
CA LEU A 37 3.39 -3.75 7.89
C LEU A 37 2.35 -4.85 7.57
N GLY A 38 1.15 -4.70 8.14
CA GLY A 38 0.08 -5.71 8.06
C GLY A 38 0.17 -6.76 9.17
N THR A 39 1.15 -6.66 10.10
CA THR A 39 1.32 -7.63 11.20
C THR A 39 1.16 -7.04 12.59
N PHE A 40 0.91 -5.75 12.72
CA PHE A 40 0.69 -5.06 13.99
C PHE A 40 -0.72 -5.28 14.52
N GLY A 41 -1.72 -5.04 13.70
CA GLY A 41 -3.13 -5.13 14.04
C GLY A 41 -3.66 -6.56 14.22
N LYS A 42 -4.96 -6.66 14.38
CA LYS A 42 -5.69 -7.95 14.41
C LYS A 42 -5.67 -8.62 13.03
N PHE A 43 -5.83 -7.80 11.98
CA PHE A 43 -5.77 -8.21 10.58
C PHE A 43 -4.92 -7.23 9.79
N GLY A 44 -4.28 -7.74 8.73
CA GLY A 44 -3.57 -6.93 7.75
C GLY A 44 -4.01 -7.27 6.33
N VAL A 45 -4.25 -6.25 5.52
CA VAL A 45 -4.71 -6.40 4.14
C VAL A 45 -3.56 -6.13 3.18
N LEU A 46 -3.31 -7.06 2.26
CA LEU A 46 -2.37 -6.91 1.15
C LEU A 46 -3.12 -6.88 -0.18
N SER A 47 -2.64 -6.10 -1.12
CA SER A 47 -3.17 -6.04 -2.48
C SER A 47 -2.14 -6.54 -3.49
N PHE A 48 -2.63 -7.32 -4.45
CA PHE A 48 -1.86 -7.81 -5.60
C PHE A 48 -2.46 -7.33 -6.93
N ASN A 49 -3.08 -6.14 -6.90
CA ASN A 49 -3.58 -5.50 -8.11
C ASN A 49 -2.43 -5.19 -9.09
N GLY A 50 -2.76 -4.85 -10.33
CA GLY A 50 -1.81 -4.70 -11.43
C GLY A 50 -0.65 -3.73 -11.19
N ASN A 51 -0.89 -2.70 -10.38
CA ASN A 51 0.08 -1.63 -10.07
C ASN A 51 0.81 -1.78 -8.74
N LYS A 52 0.62 -2.88 -8.00
CA LYS A 52 1.23 -3.06 -6.68
C LYS A 52 2.67 -3.58 -6.77
N MET A 53 3.37 -3.61 -5.65
CA MET A 53 4.79 -4.05 -5.54
C MET A 53 5.03 -5.43 -6.16
N ILE A 54 4.09 -6.35 -5.97
CA ILE A 54 3.94 -7.59 -6.72
C ILE A 54 2.49 -7.69 -7.21
N THR A 55 2.26 -8.35 -8.34
CA THR A 55 0.93 -8.39 -8.93
C THR A 55 0.50 -9.81 -9.30
N THR A 56 -0.80 -10.06 -9.18
CA THR A 56 -1.49 -11.21 -9.74
C THR A 56 -2.59 -10.78 -10.70
N SER A 57 -2.49 -9.56 -11.27
CA SER A 57 -3.52 -8.84 -12.02
C SER A 57 -4.71 -8.38 -11.16
N GLY A 58 -5.07 -9.13 -10.16
CA GLY A 58 -6.11 -8.81 -9.18
C GLY A 58 -5.98 -9.73 -7.97
N GLY A 59 -6.79 -9.46 -6.93
CA GLY A 59 -6.74 -10.20 -5.69
C GLY A 59 -5.85 -9.56 -4.62
N GLY A 60 -5.66 -10.27 -3.53
CA GLY A 60 -4.93 -9.83 -2.36
C GLY A 60 -4.78 -10.94 -1.34
N ALA A 61 -4.34 -10.60 -0.16
CA ALA A 61 -4.26 -11.51 0.97
C ALA A 61 -4.71 -10.81 2.25
N LEU A 62 -5.30 -11.59 3.16
CA LEU A 62 -5.62 -11.16 4.51
C LEU A 62 -4.72 -11.90 5.49
N ILE A 63 -3.92 -11.15 6.24
CA ILE A 63 -3.06 -11.67 7.29
C ILE A 63 -3.89 -11.75 8.57
N CYS A 64 -3.85 -12.89 9.25
CA CYS A 64 -4.45 -13.09 10.56
C CYS A 64 -3.52 -13.89 11.47
N LYS A 65 -3.68 -13.74 12.79
CA LYS A 65 -2.73 -14.27 13.78
C LYS A 65 -3.07 -15.70 14.25
N ASP A 66 -4.30 -16.16 14.02
CA ASP A 66 -4.80 -17.42 14.57
C ASP A 66 -5.59 -18.23 13.53
N ALA A 67 -5.69 -19.55 13.80
CA ALA A 67 -6.36 -20.48 12.91
C ALA A 67 -7.88 -20.34 12.91
N GLU A 68 -8.48 -19.88 14.00
CA GLU A 68 -9.93 -19.68 14.11
C GLU A 68 -10.36 -18.54 13.18
N SER A 69 -9.71 -17.38 13.29
CA SER A 69 -9.90 -16.25 12.37
C SER A 69 -9.69 -16.64 10.92
N LYS A 70 -8.62 -17.40 10.62
CA LYS A 70 -8.36 -17.89 9.26
C LYS A 70 -9.54 -18.76 8.75
N ASN A 71 -10.04 -19.69 9.56
CA ASN A 71 -11.11 -20.58 9.15
C ASN A 71 -12.41 -19.81 8.90
N GLN A 72 -12.72 -18.84 9.77
CA GLN A 72 -13.90 -17.98 9.63
C GLN A 72 -13.81 -17.13 8.35
N ILE A 73 -12.64 -16.53 8.07
CA ILE A 73 -12.40 -15.75 6.86
C ILE A 73 -12.56 -16.63 5.62
N MET A 74 -11.97 -17.83 5.63
CA MET A 74 -12.05 -18.76 4.52
C MET A 74 -13.48 -19.24 4.27
N TRP A 75 -14.27 -19.44 5.32
CA TRP A 75 -15.68 -19.80 5.18
C TRP A 75 -16.47 -18.69 4.48
N TYR A 76 -16.32 -17.42 4.91
CA TYR A 76 -16.96 -16.29 4.23
C TYR A 76 -16.45 -16.10 2.78
N ALA A 77 -15.15 -16.26 2.55
CA ALA A 77 -14.53 -16.10 1.22
C ALA A 77 -14.87 -17.26 0.27
N THR A 78 -15.51 -18.32 0.76
CA THR A 78 -16.03 -19.46 -0.01
C THR A 78 -17.55 -19.55 0.09
N GLN A 79 -18.21 -18.39 0.04
CA GLN A 79 -19.67 -18.24 -0.03
C GLN A 79 -20.41 -18.64 1.25
N ALA A 80 -19.76 -18.71 2.41
CA ALA A 80 -20.34 -19.16 3.67
C ALA A 80 -21.10 -20.50 3.53
N ARG A 81 -20.49 -21.43 2.80
CA ARG A 81 -21.10 -22.73 2.54
C ARG A 81 -20.93 -23.64 3.75
N GLU A 82 -22.03 -24.23 4.19
CA GLU A 82 -22.05 -25.23 5.26
C GLU A 82 -21.48 -26.59 4.81
N ALA A 83 -20.99 -27.36 5.77
CA ALA A 83 -20.33 -28.65 5.52
C ALA A 83 -21.35 -29.80 5.33
N TYR A 84 -22.33 -29.60 4.43
CA TYR A 84 -23.28 -30.62 4.03
C TYR A 84 -22.94 -31.24 2.67
N PRO A 85 -23.41 -32.44 2.33
CA PRO A 85 -23.21 -33.04 1.01
C PRO A 85 -23.99 -32.31 -0.11
N TYR A 86 -24.87 -31.40 0.24
CA TYR A 86 -25.62 -30.49 -0.64
C TYR A 86 -25.29 -29.04 -0.33
N TYR A 87 -25.71 -28.12 -1.19
CA TYR A 87 -25.51 -26.68 -0.98
C TYR A 87 -26.48 -26.17 0.08
N GLN A 88 -25.91 -25.72 1.19
CA GLN A 88 -26.62 -25.09 2.30
C GLN A 88 -25.85 -23.82 2.72
N HIS A 89 -26.57 -22.71 2.92
CA HIS A 89 -26.03 -21.44 3.35
C HIS A 89 -26.92 -20.85 4.42
N GLU A 90 -26.39 -20.65 5.62
CA GLU A 90 -27.09 -20.01 6.74
C GLU A 90 -26.70 -18.53 6.90
N ALA A 91 -25.62 -18.13 6.26
CA ALA A 91 -25.14 -16.76 6.20
C ALA A 91 -24.79 -16.35 4.78
N ILE A 92 -24.70 -15.03 4.57
CA ILE A 92 -24.28 -14.45 3.29
C ILE A 92 -22.73 -14.47 3.23
N GLY A 93 -22.20 -15.05 2.18
CA GLY A 93 -20.79 -15.02 1.84
C GLY A 93 -20.60 -14.87 0.33
N TYR A 94 -19.37 -14.60 -0.09
CA TYR A 94 -19.05 -14.32 -1.48
C TYR A 94 -17.89 -15.19 -1.96
N ASN A 95 -17.72 -15.28 -3.27
CA ASN A 95 -16.54 -15.91 -3.85
C ASN A 95 -15.40 -14.88 -3.92
N TYR A 96 -14.61 -14.83 -2.87
CA TYR A 96 -13.45 -13.94 -2.75
C TYR A 96 -12.10 -14.67 -2.86
N ARG A 97 -12.10 -15.96 -3.22
CA ARG A 97 -10.85 -16.69 -3.40
C ARG A 97 -10.16 -16.30 -4.69
N MET A 98 -8.85 -16.13 -4.59
CA MET A 98 -7.97 -15.99 -5.74
C MET A 98 -8.00 -17.26 -6.59
N SER A 99 -8.05 -17.11 -7.93
CA SER A 99 -7.96 -18.25 -8.83
C SER A 99 -6.57 -18.90 -8.77
N ASN A 100 -6.48 -20.18 -9.17
CA ASN A 100 -5.21 -20.89 -9.23
C ASN A 100 -4.22 -20.24 -10.20
N ILE A 101 -4.72 -19.62 -11.29
CA ILE A 101 -3.89 -18.90 -12.26
C ILE A 101 -3.25 -17.70 -11.60
N CYS A 102 -4.05 -16.83 -10.93
CA CYS A 102 -3.54 -15.68 -10.20
C CYS A 102 -2.58 -16.10 -9.08
N ALA A 103 -2.92 -17.17 -8.33
CA ALA A 103 -2.05 -17.70 -7.29
C ALA A 103 -0.70 -18.21 -7.84
N GLY A 104 -0.71 -18.83 -9.01
CA GLY A 104 0.50 -19.27 -9.72
C GLY A 104 1.38 -18.09 -10.11
N ILE A 105 0.79 -17.02 -10.65
CA ILE A 105 1.50 -15.76 -10.95
C ILE A 105 2.10 -15.18 -9.66
N GLY A 106 1.32 -15.11 -8.58
CA GLY A 106 1.77 -14.61 -7.28
C GLY A 106 2.98 -15.37 -6.73
N ARG A 107 3.00 -16.70 -6.85
CA ARG A 107 4.15 -17.50 -6.47
C ARG A 107 5.41 -17.14 -7.25
N GLY A 108 5.28 -16.91 -8.57
CA GLY A 108 6.39 -16.42 -9.39
C GLY A 108 6.85 -15.02 -8.99
N GLN A 109 5.90 -14.10 -8.73
CA GLN A 109 6.21 -12.74 -8.28
C GLN A 109 6.92 -12.70 -6.92
N MET A 110 6.56 -13.60 -5.99
CA MET A 110 7.23 -13.71 -4.68
C MET A 110 8.72 -14.03 -4.81
N THR A 111 9.15 -14.75 -5.84
CA THR A 111 10.57 -15.08 -6.03
C THR A 111 11.45 -13.87 -6.37
N VAL A 112 10.83 -12.77 -6.80
CA VAL A 112 11.52 -11.52 -7.18
C VAL A 112 11.11 -10.32 -6.33
N ALA A 113 10.31 -10.54 -5.27
CA ALA A 113 9.76 -9.48 -4.44
C ALA A 113 10.85 -8.57 -3.84
N ASP A 114 11.89 -9.14 -3.26
CA ASP A 114 13.01 -8.38 -2.67
C ASP A 114 13.74 -7.55 -3.73
N LYS A 115 13.88 -8.08 -4.95
CA LYS A 115 14.49 -7.35 -6.08
C LYS A 115 13.61 -6.16 -6.49
N HIS A 116 12.29 -6.31 -6.50
CA HIS A 116 11.37 -5.20 -6.78
C HIS A 116 11.46 -4.12 -5.71
N ILE A 117 11.43 -4.49 -4.43
CA ILE A 117 11.59 -3.54 -3.32
C ILE A 117 12.92 -2.78 -3.41
N ALA A 118 14.02 -3.51 -3.66
CA ALA A 118 15.33 -2.89 -3.84
C ALA A 118 15.36 -1.92 -5.03
N HIS A 119 14.68 -2.28 -6.13
CA HIS A 119 14.57 -1.40 -7.30
C HIS A 119 13.81 -0.10 -6.97
N HIS A 120 12.66 -0.18 -6.27
CA HIS A 120 11.91 1.02 -5.86
C HIS A 120 12.72 1.93 -4.93
N ARG A 121 13.46 1.34 -3.97
CA ARG A 121 14.38 2.10 -3.11
C ARG A 121 15.50 2.78 -3.90
N HIS A 122 16.03 2.12 -4.92
CA HIS A 122 17.00 2.72 -5.83
C HIS A 122 16.40 3.89 -6.63
N VAL A 123 15.18 3.76 -7.13
CA VAL A 123 14.46 4.84 -7.82
C VAL A 123 14.25 6.05 -6.90
N GLN A 124 13.85 5.84 -5.63
CA GLN A 124 13.75 6.90 -4.63
C GLN A 124 15.10 7.62 -4.44
N ALA A 125 16.20 6.87 -4.35
CA ALA A 125 17.54 7.44 -4.20
C ALA A 125 17.96 8.26 -5.43
N LEU A 126 17.60 7.82 -6.65
CA LEU A 126 17.81 8.59 -7.88
C LEU A 126 17.02 9.90 -7.88
N TYR A 127 15.73 9.87 -7.48
CA TYR A 127 14.94 11.11 -7.36
C TYR A 127 15.52 12.06 -6.32
N LYS A 128 16.01 11.54 -5.20
CA LYS A 128 16.70 12.36 -4.19
C LYS A 128 17.89 13.11 -4.78
N GLU A 129 18.71 12.44 -5.56
CA GLU A 129 19.88 13.05 -6.20
C GLU A 129 19.48 14.05 -7.30
N LEU A 130 18.51 13.69 -8.12
CA LEU A 130 18.06 14.54 -9.25
C LEU A 130 17.30 15.79 -8.79
N LEU A 131 16.60 15.73 -7.67
CA LEU A 131 15.74 16.82 -7.19
C LEU A 131 16.40 17.67 -6.11
N LYS A 132 17.59 17.32 -5.62
CA LYS A 132 18.24 17.98 -4.47
C LYS A 132 18.45 19.49 -4.65
N ASP A 133 18.69 19.94 -5.89
CA ASP A 133 18.97 21.34 -6.25
C ASP A 133 17.77 22.01 -6.96
N VAL A 134 16.61 21.37 -6.98
CA VAL A 134 15.40 21.91 -7.61
C VAL A 134 14.63 22.71 -6.58
N GLU A 135 14.71 24.03 -6.67
CA GLU A 135 14.03 24.95 -5.76
C GLU A 135 12.50 24.75 -5.80
N GLY A 136 11.87 24.72 -4.64
CA GLY A 136 10.43 24.56 -4.50
C GLY A 136 9.91 23.13 -4.68
N VAL A 137 10.77 22.14 -4.81
CA VAL A 137 10.41 20.72 -4.86
C VAL A 137 10.96 20.01 -3.63
N LEU A 138 10.09 19.41 -2.84
CA LEU A 138 10.46 18.61 -1.68
C LEU A 138 10.10 17.14 -1.91
N LEU A 139 11.11 16.27 -1.96
CA LEU A 139 10.90 14.83 -2.00
C LEU A 139 10.57 14.32 -0.59
N HIS A 140 9.50 13.50 -0.47
CA HIS A 140 9.17 12.84 0.77
C HIS A 140 10.14 11.70 1.06
N GLU A 141 10.78 11.77 2.23
CA GLU A 141 11.71 10.78 2.74
C GLU A 141 11.15 10.09 3.99
N ALA A 142 11.76 8.99 4.41
CA ALA A 142 11.45 8.36 5.68
C ALA A 142 11.80 9.31 6.84
N PRO A 143 10.89 9.50 7.83
CA PRO A 143 11.12 10.41 8.95
C PRO A 143 12.31 10.01 9.84
N SER A 144 12.60 8.72 9.93
CA SER A 144 13.74 8.15 10.66
C SER A 144 14.04 6.74 10.16
N ALA A 145 15.10 6.14 10.68
CA ALA A 145 15.48 4.74 10.40
C ALA A 145 14.44 3.71 10.85
N ASP A 146 13.49 4.10 11.72
CA ASP A 146 12.39 3.23 12.13
C ASP A 146 11.37 2.96 10.98
N TYR A 147 11.34 3.84 9.98
CA TYR A 147 10.40 3.83 8.87
C TYR A 147 11.08 3.27 7.61
N ASP A 148 11.21 1.95 7.52
CA ASP A 148 11.80 1.26 6.38
C ASP A 148 10.75 1.07 5.28
N SER A 149 10.63 2.06 4.38
CA SER A 149 9.66 2.08 3.28
C SER A 149 10.11 1.19 2.11
N ASN A 150 9.16 0.57 1.44
CA ASN A 150 9.35 -0.05 0.14
C ASN A 150 9.40 0.98 -1.00
N PHE A 151 9.02 2.25 -0.73
CA PHE A 151 8.86 3.32 -1.73
C PHE A 151 8.08 2.88 -2.97
N TRP A 152 6.96 2.19 -2.76
CA TRP A 152 6.05 1.82 -3.85
C TRP A 152 5.75 3.01 -4.76
N LEU A 153 5.58 4.20 -4.16
CA LEU A 153 5.54 5.48 -4.88
C LEU A 153 6.58 6.43 -4.31
N CYS A 154 7.23 7.17 -5.23
CA CYS A 154 8.00 8.36 -4.88
C CYS A 154 7.05 9.56 -4.91
N THR A 155 6.99 10.32 -3.84
CA THR A 155 6.08 11.45 -3.70
C THR A 155 6.85 12.74 -3.47
N ILE A 156 6.36 13.84 -4.04
CA ILE A 156 6.92 15.18 -3.87
C ILE A 156 5.85 16.13 -3.37
N THR A 157 6.27 17.16 -2.65
CA THR A 157 5.48 18.35 -2.38
C THR A 157 6.06 19.49 -3.19
N LEU A 158 5.22 20.30 -3.80
CA LEU A 158 5.61 21.49 -4.53
C LEU A 158 5.27 22.73 -3.71
N ASP A 159 6.21 23.70 -3.68
CA ASP A 159 5.95 24.98 -3.06
C ASP A 159 4.82 25.71 -3.82
N SER A 160 3.88 26.31 -3.08
CA SER A 160 2.75 27.04 -3.64
C SER A 160 3.14 28.28 -4.46
N SER A 161 4.37 28.78 -4.29
CA SER A 161 4.94 29.87 -5.09
C SER A 161 5.36 29.46 -6.50
N LEU A 162 5.55 28.15 -6.73
CA LEU A 162 5.90 27.63 -8.05
C LEU A 162 4.79 27.90 -9.06
N ARG A 163 5.11 28.69 -10.06
CA ARG A 163 4.20 28.97 -11.17
C ARG A 163 4.70 28.29 -12.44
N ILE A 164 3.88 27.41 -12.98
CA ILE A 164 4.15 26.79 -14.27
C ILE A 164 3.72 27.79 -15.34
N LYS A 165 4.71 28.29 -16.13
CA LYS A 165 4.47 29.25 -17.18
C LYS A 165 3.42 28.75 -18.18
N GLY A 166 2.25 29.41 -18.23
CA GLY A 166 1.36 29.37 -19.39
C GLY A 166 0.06 28.57 -19.28
N GLN A 167 -0.27 27.91 -18.16
CA GLN A 167 -1.56 27.21 -18.03
C GLN A 167 -2.01 27.13 -16.57
N GLU A 168 -3.20 27.65 -16.26
CA GLU A 168 -3.81 27.54 -14.93
C GLU A 168 -4.14 26.08 -14.52
N ASN A 169 -4.17 25.14 -15.48
CA ASN A 169 -4.40 23.71 -15.26
C ASN A 169 -3.16 22.82 -15.49
N ALA A 170 -2.02 23.40 -15.87
CA ALA A 170 -0.80 22.66 -16.23
C ALA A 170 -0.15 21.94 -15.06
N TYR A 171 -0.49 22.30 -13.83
CA TYR A 171 0.00 21.67 -12.60
C TYR A 171 -0.26 20.14 -12.60
N LYS A 172 -1.48 19.75 -12.94
CA LYS A 172 -1.86 18.32 -13.00
C LYS A 172 -1.21 17.59 -14.18
N ASP A 173 -1.03 18.28 -15.29
CA ASP A 173 -0.51 17.69 -16.54
C ASP A 173 1.01 17.58 -16.54
N VAL A 174 1.72 18.53 -15.95
CA VAL A 174 3.19 18.49 -15.82
C VAL A 174 3.61 17.39 -14.84
N VAL A 175 2.92 17.27 -13.71
CA VAL A 175 3.17 16.17 -12.78
C VAL A 175 2.89 14.81 -13.44
N ARG A 176 1.83 14.68 -14.24
CA ARG A 176 1.54 13.48 -15.02
C ARG A 176 2.59 13.19 -16.10
N THR A 177 3.07 14.20 -16.80
CA THR A 177 4.00 14.03 -17.93
C THR A 177 5.43 13.78 -17.46
N ALA A 178 5.87 14.42 -16.38
CA ALA A 178 7.21 14.21 -15.81
C ALA A 178 7.38 12.78 -15.24
N VAL A 179 6.30 12.11 -14.93
CA VAL A 179 6.27 10.82 -14.22
C VAL A 179 5.85 9.66 -15.12
N GLY A 180 5.22 9.93 -16.25
CA GLY A 180 4.65 8.93 -17.16
C GLY A 180 5.64 8.09 -17.96
N GLY A 181 6.94 8.26 -17.76
CA GLY A 181 7.97 7.61 -18.60
C GLY A 181 8.61 6.35 -18.05
N ALA A 182 8.52 6.03 -16.77
CA ALA A 182 9.11 4.82 -16.21
C ALA A 182 8.40 4.45 -14.91
N ALA A 183 7.68 3.38 -14.90
CA ALA A 183 7.24 2.52 -13.78
C ALA A 183 7.19 3.12 -12.34
N GLY A 184 6.87 4.39 -12.20
CA GLY A 184 6.68 5.04 -10.91
C GLY A 184 5.63 6.15 -11.05
N VAL A 185 4.52 6.04 -10.34
CA VAL A 185 3.49 7.08 -10.31
C VAL A 185 3.86 8.04 -9.18
N ILE A 186 4.11 9.31 -9.49
CA ILE A 186 4.18 10.36 -8.47
C ILE A 186 2.76 10.85 -8.21
N HIS A 187 2.29 10.76 -6.98
CA HIS A 187 1.11 11.48 -6.52
C HIS A 187 1.57 12.80 -5.89
N ALA A 188 1.26 13.92 -6.53
CA ALA A 188 1.33 15.21 -5.87
C ALA A 188 0.03 15.36 -5.04
N VAL A 189 0.19 15.52 -3.74
CA VAL A 189 -0.93 15.88 -2.85
C VAL A 189 -0.85 17.38 -2.64
N ASP A 190 -1.81 18.12 -3.17
CA ASP A 190 -1.96 19.54 -2.88
C ASP A 190 -2.68 19.68 -1.54
N CYS A 191 -1.92 20.01 -0.50
CA CYS A 191 -2.46 20.32 0.83
C CYS A 191 -2.89 21.79 0.98
N ALA A 192 -2.88 22.58 -0.10
CA ALA A 192 -3.18 24.01 -0.05
C ALA A 192 -4.67 24.34 -0.22
N THR A 193 -5.53 23.37 -0.49
CA THR A 193 -6.98 23.61 -0.54
C THR A 193 -7.64 23.26 0.77
N THR A 194 -8.38 24.21 1.34
CA THR A 194 -9.12 24.18 2.60
C THR A 194 -10.27 23.15 2.63
N ASP A 195 -10.35 22.21 1.70
CA ASP A 195 -11.43 21.26 1.55
C ASP A 195 -11.12 19.83 2.04
N CYS A 196 -10.00 19.65 2.75
CA CYS A 196 -9.78 18.46 3.56
C CYS A 196 -10.53 18.60 4.89
N GLN A 197 -11.85 18.49 4.85
CA GLN A 197 -12.66 18.21 6.05
C GLN A 197 -12.83 16.70 6.19
N PRO A 198 -12.84 16.18 7.46
CA PRO A 198 -12.83 14.75 7.78
C PRO A 198 -14.09 14.02 7.34
#